data_60cf3209df8551864a0cb9e7d332d878
#
_entry.id   60cf3209df8551864a0cb9e7d332d878
#
_cell.length_a   1.000
_cell.length_b   1.000
_cell.length_c   1.000
_cell.angle_alpha   90.00
_cell.angle_beta   90.00
_cell.angle_gamma   90.00
#
_symmetry.space_group_name_H-M   'P 1'
#
loop_
_entity.id
_entity.type
_entity.pdbx_description
1 polymer ?
#
loop_
_entity_poly.entity_id
_entity_poly.type
_entity_poly.pdbx_seq_one_letter_code
_entity_poly.pdbx_strand_id
1 'polypeptide(L)'
;KKSTMKLFFDENEFKKLLTDLKIEKTVSGGSVANSIVGISQLGDEVGFIGKVSDDDFGSKYEEGLKKENVKYFYSKKKEALPTGTCLILITPDSERTMCTFLGTAGKIDANDISSDVIKKSEIIFLEGYLWDEGEPKKAFDKAINNANKVAMSLSDQFCVDRHKPHFLDLVKNKLDITFANEQEITSLIDAKNFDEVIKFSKQLGKLIVLTRGENGAIAIKGEEVAECGI
;
A
#
# COMPACT_ATOMS: atom_id res chain seq x y z
N LYS A 1 10.25 19.00 4.13
CA LYS A 1 11.16 18.20 4.97
C LYS A 1 11.74 17.12 4.08
N LYS A 2 13.05 16.91 4.15
CA LYS A 2 13.79 15.88 3.41
C LYS A 2 13.40 14.47 3.88
N SER A 3 13.49 13.49 2.99
CA SER A 3 13.20 12.08 3.30
C SER A 3 11.80 11.82 3.85
N THR A 4 10.81 12.54 3.33
CA THR A 4 9.41 12.41 3.74
C THR A 4 8.49 12.30 2.53
N MET A 5 7.24 11.95 2.77
CA MET A 5 6.17 12.06 1.79
C MET A 5 5.32 13.31 2.06
N LYS A 6 5.01 14.06 1.01
CA LYS A 6 4.00 15.14 1.00
C LYS A 6 2.88 14.76 0.06
N LEU A 7 1.64 14.77 0.57
CA LEU A 7 0.44 14.65 -0.25
C LEU A 7 0.02 16.03 -0.75
N PHE A 8 -0.33 16.10 -2.03
CA PHE A 8 -0.92 17.26 -2.67
C PHE A 8 -2.39 16.97 -2.93
N PHE A 9 -3.25 17.89 -2.54
CA PHE A 9 -4.70 17.80 -2.74
C PHE A 9 -5.18 18.67 -3.90
N ASP A 10 -4.38 19.66 -4.30
CA ASP A 10 -4.64 20.55 -5.44
C ASP A 10 -3.73 20.18 -6.61
N GLU A 11 -4.35 19.89 -7.76
CA GLU A 11 -3.64 19.53 -9.00
C GLU A 11 -2.75 20.67 -9.50
N ASN A 12 -3.20 21.93 -9.37
CA ASN A 12 -2.44 23.09 -9.85
C ASN A 12 -1.20 23.33 -8.98
N GLU A 13 -1.30 23.12 -7.66
CA GLU A 13 -0.13 23.19 -6.78
C GLU A 13 0.90 22.13 -7.19
N PHE A 14 0.46 20.91 -7.47
CA PHE A 14 1.34 19.83 -7.93
C PHE A 14 1.96 20.13 -9.30
N LYS A 15 1.17 20.62 -10.27
CA LYS A 15 1.67 21.01 -11.59
C LYS A 15 2.72 22.11 -11.55
N LYS A 16 2.57 23.10 -10.67
CA LYS A 16 3.59 24.15 -10.47
C LYS A 16 4.93 23.57 -10.04
N LEU A 17 4.92 22.55 -9.18
CA LEU A 17 6.15 21.88 -8.78
C LEU A 17 6.88 21.21 -9.95
N LEU A 18 6.13 20.70 -10.94
CA LEU A 18 6.70 20.04 -12.12
C LEU A 18 7.30 21.00 -13.13
N THR A 19 6.84 22.27 -13.21
CA THR A 19 7.30 23.23 -14.23
C THR A 19 8.76 23.58 -14.13
N ASP A 20 9.32 23.58 -12.92
CA ASP A 20 10.70 24.00 -12.66
C ASP A 20 11.70 22.83 -12.59
N LEU A 21 11.21 21.61 -12.87
CA LEU A 21 12.01 20.40 -12.70
C LEU A 21 12.17 19.63 -14.02
N LYS A 22 13.37 19.15 -14.26
CA LYS A 22 13.64 18.21 -15.35
C LYS A 22 13.33 16.79 -14.87
N ILE A 23 12.33 16.16 -15.50
CA ILE A 23 12.02 14.76 -15.24
C ILE A 23 13.01 13.86 -15.96
N GLU A 24 13.77 13.08 -15.23
CA GLU A 24 14.77 12.17 -15.79
C GLU A 24 14.15 10.83 -16.22
N LYS A 25 13.19 10.32 -15.45
CA LYS A 25 12.57 9.03 -15.70
C LYS A 25 11.11 9.01 -15.23
N THR A 26 10.25 8.36 -16.01
CA THR A 26 8.86 8.06 -15.64
C THR A 26 8.67 6.54 -15.68
N VAL A 27 8.17 5.98 -14.58
CA VAL A 27 7.91 4.53 -14.44
C VAL A 27 6.58 4.31 -13.76
N SER A 28 5.95 3.16 -14.03
CA SER A 28 4.81 2.70 -13.23
C SER A 28 5.28 2.42 -11.80
N GLY A 29 4.45 2.75 -10.81
CA GLY A 29 4.77 2.60 -9.40
C GLY A 29 3.51 2.44 -8.57
N GLY A 30 3.64 2.71 -7.28
CA GLY A 30 2.63 2.47 -6.26
C GLY A 30 3.06 1.32 -5.35
N SER A 31 2.85 1.47 -4.04
CA SER A 31 3.37 0.52 -3.05
C SER A 31 2.81 -0.89 -3.22
N VAL A 32 1.48 -1.04 -3.31
CA VAL A 32 0.85 -2.34 -3.61
C VAL A 32 1.30 -2.86 -4.97
N ALA A 33 1.28 -2.02 -6.01
CA ALA A 33 1.66 -2.46 -7.35
C ALA A 33 3.10 -2.97 -7.41
N ASN A 34 4.04 -2.32 -6.71
CA ASN A 34 5.43 -2.79 -6.64
C ASN A 34 5.53 -4.17 -5.97
N SER A 35 4.76 -4.40 -4.89
CA SER A 35 4.71 -5.69 -4.21
C SER A 35 4.14 -6.78 -5.11
N ILE A 36 3.06 -6.48 -5.83
CA ILE A 36 2.42 -7.41 -6.77
C ILE A 36 3.33 -7.73 -7.96
N VAL A 37 4.04 -6.74 -8.50
CA VAL A 37 5.05 -6.96 -9.54
C VAL A 37 6.16 -7.87 -9.03
N GLY A 38 6.66 -7.66 -7.81
CA GLY A 38 7.66 -8.54 -7.20
C GLY A 38 7.19 -10.00 -7.08
N ILE A 39 5.95 -10.21 -6.68
CA ILE A 39 5.34 -11.56 -6.60
C ILE A 39 5.21 -12.19 -8.00
N SER A 40 4.79 -11.40 -9.00
CA SER A 40 4.73 -11.87 -10.40
C SER A 40 6.10 -12.30 -10.92
N GLN A 41 7.16 -11.55 -10.61
CA GLN A 41 8.54 -11.87 -10.98
C GLN A 41 9.05 -13.15 -10.29
N LEU A 42 8.49 -13.51 -9.14
CA LEU A 42 8.75 -14.78 -8.46
C LEU A 42 7.97 -15.97 -9.07
N GLY A 43 7.08 -15.72 -10.02
CA GLY A 43 6.39 -16.75 -10.79
C GLY A 43 4.93 -17.00 -10.38
N ASP A 44 4.39 -16.24 -9.43
CA ASP A 44 3.00 -16.39 -9.00
C ASP A 44 2.02 -15.63 -9.91
N GLU A 45 0.79 -16.12 -9.97
CA GLU A 45 -0.30 -15.45 -10.68
C GLU A 45 -0.88 -14.34 -9.82
N VAL A 46 -0.83 -13.12 -10.32
CA VAL A 46 -1.23 -11.92 -9.57
C VAL A 46 -2.20 -11.03 -10.34
N GLY A 47 -2.97 -10.26 -9.59
CA GLY A 47 -3.85 -9.25 -10.13
C GLY A 47 -3.82 -7.96 -9.32
N PHE A 48 -4.16 -6.86 -9.96
CA PHE A 48 -4.21 -5.55 -9.37
C PHE A 48 -5.57 -4.89 -9.62
N ILE A 49 -6.21 -4.41 -8.56
CA ILE A 49 -7.40 -3.56 -8.63
C ILE A 49 -6.96 -2.15 -8.25
N GLY A 50 -7.14 -1.21 -9.15
CA GLY A 50 -6.78 0.18 -8.94
C GLY A 50 -7.66 1.09 -9.78
N LYS A 51 -7.35 2.38 -9.78
CA LYS A 51 -8.11 3.38 -10.53
C LYS A 51 -7.17 4.36 -11.23
N VAL A 52 -7.26 4.43 -12.54
CA VAL A 52 -6.54 5.38 -13.39
C VAL A 52 -7.51 6.10 -14.32
N SER A 53 -7.15 7.28 -14.78
CA SER A 53 -7.92 8.01 -15.79
C SER A 53 -7.55 7.56 -17.21
N ASP A 54 -8.40 7.84 -18.18
CA ASP A 54 -8.10 7.68 -19.59
C ASP A 54 -7.21 8.85 -20.07
N ASP A 55 -5.96 8.81 -19.63
CA ASP A 55 -4.90 9.75 -19.99
C ASP A 55 -3.59 9.00 -20.28
N ASP A 56 -2.56 9.74 -20.69
CA ASP A 56 -1.26 9.17 -21.07
C ASP A 56 -0.60 8.39 -19.92
N PHE A 57 -0.73 8.87 -18.67
CA PHE A 57 -0.17 8.17 -17.50
C PHE A 57 -0.96 6.91 -17.18
N GLY A 58 -2.29 6.93 -17.30
CA GLY A 58 -3.12 5.76 -17.14
C GLY A 58 -2.78 4.66 -18.15
N SER A 59 -2.59 5.05 -19.43
CA SER A 59 -2.17 4.11 -20.47
C SER A 59 -0.80 3.50 -20.21
N LYS A 60 0.20 4.33 -19.84
CA LYS A 60 1.55 3.86 -19.47
C LYS A 60 1.53 2.95 -18.24
N TYR A 61 0.66 3.26 -17.27
CA TYR A 61 0.53 2.45 -16.07
C TYR A 61 0.01 1.04 -16.38
N GLU A 62 -1.06 0.93 -17.15
CA GLU A 62 -1.62 -0.36 -17.58
C GLU A 62 -0.62 -1.18 -18.41
N GLU A 63 0.08 -0.52 -19.37
CA GLU A 63 1.14 -1.16 -20.14
C GLU A 63 2.28 -1.67 -19.25
N GLY A 64 2.66 -0.90 -18.22
CA GLY A 64 3.67 -1.28 -17.25
C GLY A 64 3.29 -2.54 -16.49
N LEU A 65 2.07 -2.60 -15.96
CA LEU A 65 1.55 -3.79 -15.26
C LEU A 65 1.47 -5.00 -16.19
N LYS A 66 1.02 -4.80 -17.43
CA LYS A 66 0.94 -5.88 -18.42
C LYS A 66 2.30 -6.47 -18.78
N LYS A 67 3.34 -5.65 -18.90
CA LYS A 67 4.73 -6.10 -19.14
C LYS A 67 5.26 -7.00 -18.03
N GLU A 68 4.81 -6.74 -16.80
CA GLU A 68 5.17 -7.52 -15.62
C GLU A 68 4.20 -8.70 -15.35
N ASN A 69 3.38 -9.08 -16.34
CA ASN A 69 2.37 -10.16 -16.25
C ASN A 69 1.35 -9.97 -15.12
N VAL A 70 1.08 -8.75 -14.70
CA VAL A 70 0.05 -8.44 -13.71
C VAL A 70 -1.30 -8.25 -14.43
N LYS A 71 -2.32 -9.00 -14.03
CA LYS A 71 -3.70 -8.81 -14.50
C LYS A 71 -4.27 -7.53 -13.88
N TYR A 72 -4.85 -6.67 -14.70
CA TYR A 72 -5.43 -5.41 -14.26
C TYR A 72 -6.96 -5.46 -14.35
N PHE A 73 -7.62 -5.19 -13.22
CA PHE A 73 -9.07 -5.32 -13.08
C PHE A 73 -9.74 -3.94 -12.86
N TYR A 74 -9.54 -3.05 -13.80
CA TYR A 74 -10.18 -1.75 -13.84
C TYR A 74 -10.47 -1.35 -15.28
N SER A 75 -11.71 -0.91 -15.56
CA SER A 75 -12.06 -0.38 -16.87
C SER A 75 -11.69 1.09 -16.93
N LYS A 76 -10.63 1.39 -17.68
CA LYS A 76 -10.18 2.77 -17.87
C LYS A 76 -11.29 3.61 -18.53
N LYS A 77 -11.56 4.76 -17.94
CA LYS A 77 -12.54 5.74 -18.42
C LYS A 77 -12.05 7.15 -18.13
N LYS A 78 -12.66 8.13 -18.79
CA LYS A 78 -12.37 9.53 -18.48
C LYS A 78 -12.90 9.86 -17.08
N GLU A 79 -11.99 10.18 -16.18
CA GLU A 79 -12.27 10.58 -14.80
C GLU A 79 -12.21 12.11 -14.64
N ALA A 80 -12.78 12.63 -13.55
CA ALA A 80 -12.72 14.06 -13.22
C ALA A 80 -11.30 14.53 -12.85
N LEU A 81 -10.47 13.63 -12.32
CA LEU A 81 -9.08 13.88 -11.95
C LEU A 81 -8.14 13.06 -12.85
N PRO A 82 -6.91 13.53 -13.08
CA PRO A 82 -5.91 12.75 -13.81
C PRO A 82 -5.46 11.53 -13.01
N THR A 83 -4.76 10.64 -13.69
CA THR A 83 -4.07 9.51 -13.05
C THR A 83 -3.12 9.98 -11.96
N GLY A 84 -3.11 9.27 -10.84
CA GLY A 84 -2.25 9.57 -9.70
C GLY A 84 -0.77 9.56 -10.08
N THR A 85 -0.03 10.49 -9.53
CA THR A 85 1.40 10.71 -9.86
C THR A 85 2.19 10.99 -8.61
N CYS A 86 3.40 10.43 -8.52
CA CYS A 86 4.36 10.74 -7.47
C CYS A 86 5.66 11.25 -8.09
N LEU A 87 6.02 12.50 -7.76
CA LEU A 87 7.33 13.05 -8.07
C LEU A 87 8.30 12.66 -6.97
N ILE A 88 9.37 11.97 -7.34
CA ILE A 88 10.42 11.55 -6.42
C ILE A 88 11.64 12.43 -6.64
N LEU A 89 11.96 13.24 -5.63
CA LEU A 89 13.14 14.08 -5.60
C LEU A 89 14.28 13.29 -4.93
N ILE A 90 15.35 13.07 -5.66
CA ILE A 90 16.53 12.38 -5.16
C ILE A 90 17.64 13.42 -4.98
N THR A 91 18.18 13.53 -3.77
CA THR A 91 19.29 14.42 -3.45
C THR A 91 20.63 13.70 -3.56
N PRO A 92 21.77 14.44 -3.71
CA PRO A 92 23.09 13.83 -3.93
C PRO A 92 23.54 12.83 -2.85
N ASP A 93 22.94 12.89 -1.66
CA ASP A 93 23.16 11.95 -0.56
C ASP A 93 22.21 10.73 -0.62
N SER A 94 21.59 10.49 -1.79
CA SER A 94 20.65 9.37 -2.06
C SER A 94 19.36 9.39 -1.26
N GLU A 95 19.03 10.48 -0.58
CA GLU A 95 17.75 10.64 0.13
C GLU A 95 16.62 10.93 -0.85
N ARG A 96 15.45 10.38 -0.55
CA ARG A 96 14.26 10.50 -1.39
C ARG A 96 13.16 11.30 -0.68
N THR A 97 12.64 12.29 -1.37
CA THR A 97 11.43 13.01 -0.93
C THR A 97 10.34 12.76 -1.95
N MET A 98 9.21 12.24 -1.51
CA MET A 98 8.06 11.93 -2.34
C MET A 98 7.03 13.04 -2.28
N CYS A 99 6.63 13.55 -3.45
CA CYS A 99 5.57 14.52 -3.64
C CYS A 99 4.46 13.83 -4.41
N THR A 100 3.38 13.46 -3.72
CA THR A 100 2.33 12.60 -4.27
C THR A 100 1.03 13.36 -4.46
N PHE A 101 0.49 13.29 -5.67
CA PHE A 101 -0.88 13.66 -5.99
C PHE A 101 -1.63 12.38 -6.36
N LEU A 102 -2.58 11.97 -5.52
CA LEU A 102 -3.29 10.71 -5.68
C LEU A 102 -4.23 10.70 -6.89
N GLY A 103 -4.72 11.88 -7.31
CA GLY A 103 -5.62 12.00 -8.44
C GLY A 103 -6.80 11.03 -8.35
N THR A 104 -7.07 10.37 -9.46
CA THR A 104 -8.14 9.37 -9.57
C THR A 104 -7.95 8.16 -8.65
N ALA A 105 -6.71 7.75 -8.34
CA ALA A 105 -6.47 6.62 -7.45
C ALA A 105 -7.08 6.83 -6.06
N GLY A 106 -7.06 8.08 -5.54
CA GLY A 106 -7.70 8.45 -4.28
C GLY A 106 -9.23 8.49 -4.31
N LYS A 107 -9.84 8.18 -5.47
CA LYS A 107 -11.30 8.16 -5.67
C LYS A 107 -11.83 6.75 -5.96
N ILE A 108 -11.04 5.72 -5.64
CA ILE A 108 -11.51 4.34 -5.71
C ILE A 108 -12.74 4.16 -4.80
N ASP A 109 -13.74 3.46 -5.28
CA ASP A 109 -14.99 3.22 -4.56
C ASP A 109 -15.42 1.74 -4.62
N ALA A 110 -16.50 1.41 -3.93
CA ALA A 110 -17.00 0.04 -3.88
C ALA A 110 -17.43 -0.53 -5.25
N ASN A 111 -17.76 0.31 -6.24
CA ASN A 111 -18.12 -0.14 -7.58
C ASN A 111 -16.89 -0.57 -8.39
N ASP A 112 -15.72 -0.03 -8.06
CA ASP A 112 -14.45 -0.43 -8.68
C ASP A 112 -14.00 -1.82 -8.20
N ILE A 113 -14.60 -2.36 -7.13
CA ILE A 113 -14.23 -3.64 -6.52
C ILE A 113 -15.10 -4.78 -7.08
N SER A 114 -14.47 -5.68 -7.84
CA SER A 114 -15.11 -6.90 -8.33
C SER A 114 -15.08 -7.99 -7.26
N SER A 115 -16.23 -8.29 -6.66
CA SER A 115 -16.36 -9.38 -5.69
C SER A 115 -16.00 -10.74 -6.27
N ASP A 116 -16.25 -10.96 -7.57
CA ASP A 116 -15.92 -12.24 -8.22
C ASP A 116 -14.42 -12.44 -8.40
N VAL A 117 -13.67 -11.37 -8.68
CA VAL A 117 -12.20 -11.41 -8.74
C VAL A 117 -11.64 -11.70 -7.36
N ILE A 118 -12.13 -11.03 -6.33
CA ILE A 118 -11.66 -11.21 -4.95
C ILE A 118 -11.95 -12.63 -4.45
N LYS A 119 -13.16 -13.15 -4.66
CA LYS A 119 -13.53 -14.53 -4.24
C LYS A 119 -12.69 -15.62 -4.92
N LYS A 120 -12.20 -15.36 -6.13
CA LYS A 120 -11.31 -16.29 -6.86
C LYS A 120 -9.85 -16.15 -6.45
N SER A 121 -9.47 -15.10 -5.75
CA SER A 121 -8.12 -14.88 -5.26
C SER A 121 -7.92 -15.60 -3.93
N GLU A 122 -6.76 -16.21 -3.75
CA GLU A 122 -6.42 -16.87 -2.49
C GLU A 122 -6.24 -15.84 -1.37
N ILE A 123 -5.54 -14.75 -1.67
CA ILE A 123 -5.23 -13.68 -0.72
C ILE A 123 -5.47 -12.33 -1.42
N ILE A 124 -6.08 -11.39 -0.71
CA ILE A 124 -6.04 -9.97 -1.09
C ILE A 124 -4.99 -9.25 -0.25
N PHE A 125 -4.26 -8.32 -0.88
CA PHE A 125 -3.28 -7.48 -0.22
C PHE A 125 -3.71 -6.03 -0.26
N LEU A 126 -3.85 -5.42 0.92
CA LEU A 126 -4.30 -4.05 1.15
C LEU A 126 -3.17 -3.22 1.75
N GLU A 127 -3.30 -1.91 1.66
CA GLU A 127 -2.39 -1.00 2.35
C GLU A 127 -3.11 0.21 2.96
N GLY A 128 -2.53 0.80 3.99
CA GLY A 128 -3.16 1.82 4.81
C GLY A 128 -3.23 3.22 4.22
N TYR A 129 -2.55 3.50 3.10
CA TYR A 129 -2.47 4.86 2.56
C TYR A 129 -3.79 5.47 2.12
N LEU A 130 -4.73 4.66 1.64
CA LEU A 130 -6.04 5.12 1.17
C LEU A 130 -7.16 4.85 2.20
N TRP A 131 -6.82 4.62 3.46
CA TRP A 131 -7.76 4.23 4.51
C TRP A 131 -8.58 5.39 5.09
N ASP A 132 -8.59 6.53 4.46
CA ASP A 132 -9.39 7.66 4.91
C ASP A 132 -10.90 7.38 4.77
N GLU A 133 -11.71 8.07 5.54
CA GLU A 133 -13.17 7.93 5.49
C GLU A 133 -13.72 8.29 4.10
N GLY A 134 -14.85 7.68 3.75
CA GLY A 134 -15.52 7.91 2.49
C GLY A 134 -15.41 6.71 1.53
N GLU A 135 -15.35 6.96 0.24
CA GLU A 135 -15.44 5.93 -0.78
C GLU A 135 -14.27 4.93 -0.77
N PRO A 136 -12.99 5.32 -0.57
CA PRO A 136 -11.91 4.33 -0.47
C PRO A 136 -12.10 3.34 0.66
N LYS A 137 -12.55 3.81 1.83
CA LYS A 137 -12.84 2.93 2.97
C LYS A 137 -13.95 1.92 2.64
N LYS A 138 -15.01 2.34 1.94
CA LYS A 138 -16.08 1.43 1.51
C LYS A 138 -15.56 0.38 0.51
N ALA A 139 -14.62 0.75 -0.36
CA ALA A 139 -13.96 -0.19 -1.26
C ALA A 139 -13.19 -1.26 -0.47
N PHE A 140 -12.41 -0.86 0.53
CA PHE A 140 -11.68 -1.80 1.40
C PHE A 140 -12.63 -2.70 2.20
N ASP A 141 -13.68 -2.16 2.80
CA ASP A 141 -14.68 -2.94 3.52
C ASP A 141 -15.33 -4.00 2.61
N LYS A 142 -15.67 -3.63 1.37
CA LYS A 142 -16.19 -4.59 0.39
C LYS A 142 -15.15 -5.66 0.03
N ALA A 143 -13.89 -5.29 -0.15
CA ALA A 143 -12.81 -6.22 -0.45
C ALA A 143 -12.62 -7.22 0.69
N ILE A 144 -12.50 -6.77 1.93
CA ILE A 144 -12.33 -7.60 3.13
C ILE A 144 -13.51 -8.57 3.28
N ASN A 145 -14.73 -8.10 3.10
CA ASN A 145 -15.95 -8.92 3.28
C ASN A 145 -16.11 -10.02 2.20
N ASN A 146 -15.40 -9.95 1.09
CA ASN A 146 -15.45 -10.93 0.00
C ASN A 146 -14.18 -11.79 -0.11
N ALA A 147 -13.16 -11.52 0.69
CA ALA A 147 -11.88 -12.19 0.60
C ALA A 147 -11.85 -13.56 1.28
N ASN A 148 -11.06 -14.49 0.74
CA ASN A 148 -10.74 -15.76 1.38
C ASN A 148 -9.72 -15.55 2.52
N LYS A 149 -8.65 -14.79 2.23
CA LYS A 149 -7.65 -14.33 3.21
C LYS A 149 -7.31 -12.87 2.96
N VAL A 150 -7.01 -12.16 4.02
CA VAL A 150 -6.68 -10.73 3.98
C VAL A 150 -5.27 -10.49 4.53
N ALA A 151 -4.41 -9.95 3.68
CA ALA A 151 -3.12 -9.40 4.06
C ALA A 151 -3.17 -7.87 3.99
N MET A 152 -2.51 -7.18 4.91
CA MET A 152 -2.44 -5.72 4.90
C MET A 152 -1.08 -5.23 5.38
N SER A 153 -0.54 -4.22 4.68
CA SER A 153 0.54 -3.38 5.19
C SER A 153 -0.03 -2.20 5.96
N LEU A 154 0.53 -1.90 7.12
CA LEU A 154 0.18 -0.70 7.89
C LEU A 154 0.67 0.58 7.21
N SER A 155 1.61 0.46 6.27
CA SER A 155 2.07 1.44 5.28
C SER A 155 2.99 2.54 5.80
N ASP A 156 2.60 3.27 6.81
CA ASP A 156 3.40 4.33 7.43
C ASP A 156 2.86 4.65 8.82
N GLN A 157 3.73 5.14 9.70
CA GLN A 157 3.34 5.51 11.07
C GLN A 157 2.20 6.55 11.08
N PHE A 158 2.20 7.53 10.16
CA PHE A 158 1.12 8.52 10.12
C PHE A 158 -0.25 7.90 9.77
N CYS A 159 -0.28 6.82 8.99
CA CYS A 159 -1.51 6.07 8.72
C CYS A 159 -1.99 5.37 10.00
N VAL A 160 -1.07 4.73 10.71
CA VAL A 160 -1.35 4.11 12.00
C VAL A 160 -1.89 5.12 13.01
N ASP A 161 -1.22 6.26 13.18
CA ASP A 161 -1.61 7.28 14.15
C ASP A 161 -3.00 7.86 13.87
N ARG A 162 -3.35 8.05 12.59
CA ARG A 162 -4.68 8.55 12.18
C ARG A 162 -5.80 7.52 12.36
N HIS A 163 -5.51 6.25 12.12
CA HIS A 163 -6.53 5.19 12.06
C HIS A 163 -6.34 4.11 13.13
N LYS A 164 -5.60 4.40 14.17
CA LYS A 164 -5.15 3.44 15.19
C LYS A 164 -6.24 2.51 15.72
N PRO A 165 -7.39 2.99 16.22
CA PRO A 165 -8.43 2.09 16.74
C PRO A 165 -8.94 1.12 15.68
N HIS A 166 -9.10 1.60 14.44
CA HIS A 166 -9.59 0.80 13.34
C HIS A 166 -8.55 -0.21 12.86
N PHE A 167 -7.28 0.22 12.71
CA PHE A 167 -6.20 -0.69 12.32
C PHE A 167 -5.98 -1.78 13.37
N LEU A 168 -6.09 -1.43 14.65
CA LEU A 168 -5.98 -2.42 15.73
C LEU A 168 -7.13 -3.44 15.68
N ASP A 169 -8.36 -3.00 15.38
CA ASP A 169 -9.50 -3.90 15.17
C ASP A 169 -9.27 -4.83 13.97
N LEU A 170 -8.79 -4.30 12.84
CA LEU A 170 -8.46 -5.09 11.65
C LEU A 170 -7.41 -6.16 11.97
N VAL A 171 -6.29 -5.77 12.58
CA VAL A 171 -5.21 -6.69 12.96
C VAL A 171 -5.71 -7.78 13.88
N LYS A 172 -6.54 -7.45 14.86
CA LYS A 172 -7.10 -8.43 15.81
C LYS A 172 -8.14 -9.33 15.18
N ASN A 173 -9.01 -8.81 14.33
CA ASN A 173 -10.26 -9.50 14.00
C ASN A 173 -10.44 -9.85 12.52
N LYS A 174 -9.77 -9.15 11.59
CA LYS A 174 -10.04 -9.27 10.14
C LYS A 174 -8.87 -9.74 9.31
N LEU A 175 -7.65 -9.37 9.68
CA LEU A 175 -6.46 -9.72 8.90
C LEU A 175 -5.97 -11.13 9.25
N ASP A 176 -5.52 -11.87 8.25
CA ASP A 176 -4.78 -13.12 8.40
C ASP A 176 -3.27 -12.87 8.45
N ILE A 177 -2.81 -11.84 7.71
CA ILE A 177 -1.40 -11.47 7.62
C ILE A 177 -1.28 -9.94 7.79
N THR A 178 -0.40 -9.51 8.68
CA THR A 178 -0.06 -8.10 8.87
C THR A 178 1.39 -7.87 8.54
N PHE A 179 1.67 -6.91 7.66
CA PHE A 179 3.01 -6.38 7.38
C PHE A 179 3.16 -5.01 8.03
N ALA A 180 4.25 -4.82 8.75
CA ALA A 180 4.58 -3.54 9.37
C ALA A 180 6.09 -3.38 9.53
N ASN A 181 6.55 -2.16 9.75
CA ASN A 181 7.86 -1.95 10.33
C ASN A 181 7.77 -1.87 11.87
N GLU A 182 8.94 -1.86 12.54
CA GLU A 182 8.99 -1.83 14.00
C GLU A 182 8.31 -0.59 14.59
N GLN A 183 8.41 0.57 13.93
CA GLN A 183 7.77 1.81 14.38
C GLN A 183 6.24 1.77 14.25
N GLU A 184 5.74 1.26 13.13
CA GLU A 184 4.31 1.13 12.85
C GLU A 184 3.62 0.23 13.87
N ILE A 185 4.17 -0.96 14.13
CA ILE A 185 3.56 -1.90 15.07
C ILE A 185 3.68 -1.41 16.51
N THR A 186 4.80 -0.78 16.88
CA THR A 186 5.00 -0.17 18.19
C THR A 186 3.99 0.94 18.44
N SER A 187 3.77 1.82 17.45
CA SER A 187 2.74 2.87 17.54
C SER A 187 1.33 2.27 17.63
N LEU A 188 1.03 1.23 16.84
CA LEU A 188 -0.30 0.62 16.80
C LEU A 188 -0.75 0.10 18.19
N ILE A 189 0.15 -0.50 18.93
CA ILE A 189 -0.17 -1.17 20.22
C ILE A 189 0.33 -0.41 21.45
N ASP A 190 0.88 0.80 21.27
CA ASP A 190 1.51 1.59 22.36
C ASP A 190 2.61 0.82 23.10
N ALA A 191 3.37 -0.01 22.39
CA ALA A 191 4.42 -0.81 23.01
C ALA A 191 5.57 0.08 23.52
N LYS A 192 6.13 -0.27 24.66
CA LYS A 192 7.27 0.43 25.27
C LYS A 192 8.61 -0.09 24.76
N ASN A 193 8.63 -1.31 24.27
CA ASN A 193 9.82 -2.00 23.77
C ASN A 193 9.40 -3.12 22.79
N PHE A 194 10.37 -3.69 22.11
CA PHE A 194 10.12 -4.73 21.11
C PHE A 194 9.63 -6.06 21.74
N ASP A 195 9.95 -6.36 22.98
CA ASP A 195 9.47 -7.56 23.68
C ASP A 195 7.94 -7.55 23.83
N GLU A 196 7.36 -6.36 24.06
CA GLU A 196 5.89 -6.21 24.08
C GLU A 196 5.28 -6.46 22.70
N VAL A 197 5.96 -6.07 21.62
CA VAL A 197 5.53 -6.38 20.24
C VAL A 197 5.56 -7.89 19.99
N ILE A 198 6.63 -8.57 20.38
CA ILE A 198 6.74 -10.04 20.29
C ILE A 198 5.60 -10.71 21.04
N LYS A 199 5.39 -10.31 22.29
CA LYS A 199 4.32 -10.86 23.15
C LYS A 199 2.94 -10.68 22.52
N PHE A 200 2.63 -9.48 22.04
CA PHE A 200 1.38 -9.20 21.36
C PHE A 200 1.21 -10.08 20.12
N SER A 201 2.24 -10.17 19.27
CA SER A 201 2.22 -10.94 18.03
C SER A 201 1.99 -12.43 18.28
N LYS A 202 2.65 -13.02 19.32
CA LYS A 202 2.43 -14.39 19.73
C LYS A 202 1.00 -14.64 20.21
N GLN A 203 0.49 -13.77 21.06
CA GLN A 203 -0.87 -13.88 21.62
C GLN A 203 -1.96 -13.75 20.52
N LEU A 204 -1.69 -13.01 19.45
CA LEU A 204 -2.64 -12.84 18.35
C LEU A 204 -2.86 -14.15 17.58
N GLY A 205 -1.83 -15.00 17.45
CA GLY A 205 -1.92 -16.28 16.72
C GLY A 205 -2.02 -16.16 15.21
N LYS A 206 -2.01 -14.95 14.65
CA LYS A 206 -2.02 -14.64 13.22
C LYS A 206 -0.61 -14.33 12.74
N LEU A 207 -0.39 -14.38 11.43
CA LEU A 207 0.93 -14.09 10.88
C LEU A 207 1.19 -12.57 10.92
N ILE A 208 2.24 -12.18 11.63
CA ILE A 208 2.79 -10.82 11.62
C ILE A 208 4.21 -10.86 11.08
N VAL A 209 4.47 -10.04 10.07
CA VAL A 209 5.78 -9.90 9.44
C VAL A 209 6.28 -8.48 9.66
N LEU A 210 7.42 -8.34 10.33
CA LEU A 210 7.98 -7.06 10.74
C LEU A 210 9.34 -6.84 10.10
N THR A 211 9.51 -5.68 9.46
CA THR A 211 10.82 -5.20 9.03
C THR A 211 11.44 -4.31 10.12
N ARG A 212 12.76 -4.44 10.33
CA ARG A 212 13.47 -3.85 11.46
C ARG A 212 14.74 -3.10 11.05
N GLY A 213 14.74 -2.53 9.82
CA GLY A 213 15.91 -1.83 9.29
C GLY A 213 17.14 -2.71 9.32
N GLU A 214 18.22 -2.24 9.93
CA GLU A 214 19.50 -2.97 10.05
C GLU A 214 19.41 -4.30 10.85
N ASN A 215 18.33 -4.51 11.61
CA ASN A 215 18.07 -5.75 12.32
C ASN A 215 17.31 -6.80 11.47
N GLY A 216 17.15 -6.55 10.15
CA GLY A 216 16.53 -7.49 9.23
C GLY A 216 15.01 -7.56 9.35
N ALA A 217 14.45 -8.76 9.40
CA ALA A 217 13.01 -9.00 9.48
C ALA A 217 12.69 -10.18 10.39
N ILE A 218 11.47 -10.17 10.95
CA ILE A 218 10.94 -11.26 11.79
C ILE A 218 9.50 -11.58 11.37
N ALA A 219 9.18 -12.84 11.32
CA ALA A 219 7.81 -13.34 11.12
C ALA A 219 7.38 -14.14 12.37
N ILE A 220 6.18 -13.86 12.87
CA ILE A 220 5.65 -14.44 14.10
C ILE A 220 4.24 -14.95 13.85
N LYS A 221 3.98 -16.22 14.25
CA LYS A 221 2.64 -16.80 14.22
C LYS A 221 2.45 -17.71 15.43
N GLY A 222 1.76 -17.25 16.45
CA GLY A 222 1.72 -17.97 17.74
C GLY A 222 3.12 -18.14 18.31
N GLU A 223 3.52 -19.37 18.65
CA GLU A 223 4.87 -19.63 19.16
C GLU A 223 5.93 -19.82 18.06
N GLU A 224 5.51 -19.91 16.79
CA GLU A 224 6.44 -19.99 15.66
C GLU A 224 7.06 -18.62 15.38
N VAL A 225 8.38 -18.57 15.33
CA VAL A 225 9.17 -17.37 15.05
C VAL A 225 10.24 -17.70 14.04
N ALA A 226 10.34 -16.89 12.99
CA ALA A 226 11.39 -16.95 11.99
C ALA A 226 12.05 -15.58 11.86
N GLU A 227 13.36 -15.54 11.87
CA GLU A 227 14.15 -14.31 11.74
C GLU A 227 15.08 -14.39 10.54
N CYS A 228 15.28 -13.26 9.87
CA CYS A 228 16.21 -13.11 8.77
C CYS A 228 17.00 -11.81 8.97
N GLY A 229 18.34 -11.93 9.04
CA GLY A 229 19.25 -10.77 9.02
C GLY A 229 19.35 -10.16 7.62
N ILE A 230 20.07 -9.03 7.51
CA ILE A 230 20.48 -8.43 6.23
C ILE A 230 21.81 -9.06 5.76
#